data_c77a3dd5a5b8c119c475559df52267e6
#
_entry.id   c77a3dd5a5b8c119c475559df52267e6
#
_cell.length_a   1.000
_cell.length_b   1.000
_cell.length_c   1.000
_cell.angle_alpha   90.00
_cell.angle_beta   90.00
_cell.angle_gamma   90.00
#
_symmetry.space_group_name_H-M   'P 1'
#
loop_
_entity.id
_entity.type
_entity.pdbx_description
1 polymer ?
#
loop_
_entity_poly.entity_id
_entity_poly.type
_entity_poly.pdbx_seq_one_letter_code
_entity_poly.pdbx_strand_id
1 'polypeptide(L)'
;FELIVGPLPVVNTGVEIDYCIVTGDPNPTVDLTQAENQISPTTNASFEYFKDLAGTDLILDPVSYPPVGNVLQSVYVKVISDQGCARDLVELVLNIGETPNNSFDDLVAIECDDFLDQDGNDTPGMNDDTDNITNFSLDLTAIIAAINPPINTEVFFYESTSDRNSNSNNIPDLTNYRNNPTNIDITVVPDGIRFPIYFKILSTINNDCEGIGQFYLQINQVPTVNPYGDLILCDDGDDGDFVNGIVQTFDLESQTPIILGTQDPLNFTVSYHLTDLDALSGANPIMNTSMYENTTPNLQTIYVRVTNNTTGCFTNHTSFDLIVNPLPIANFVDDLEVCDDNTDGSAQNGFSQSFDLE
;
A
#
# COMPACT_ATOMS: atom_id res chain seq x y z
N PHE A 1 -4.55 -17.72 -85.69
CA PHE A 1 -4.59 -17.24 -84.29
C PHE A 1 -4.22 -18.42 -83.36
N GLU A 2 -3.59 -18.15 -82.25
CA GLU A 2 -3.20 -19.11 -81.25
C GLU A 2 -4.15 -19.02 -80.08
N LEU A 3 -4.64 -20.15 -79.57
CA LEU A 3 -5.45 -20.19 -78.33
C LEU A 3 -4.53 -20.49 -77.18
N ILE A 4 -4.33 -19.47 -76.32
CA ILE A 4 -3.49 -19.59 -75.14
C ILE A 4 -4.40 -19.77 -73.96
N VAL A 5 -4.19 -20.83 -73.17
CA VAL A 5 -4.86 -21.07 -71.89
C VAL A 5 -3.84 -20.74 -70.74
N GLY A 6 -4.07 -19.65 -70.02
CA GLY A 6 -3.24 -19.27 -68.84
C GLY A 6 -3.59 -20.08 -67.59
N PRO A 7 -2.64 -20.40 -66.78
CA PRO A 7 -2.90 -21.03 -65.47
C PRO A 7 -3.57 -20.05 -64.49
N LEU A 8 -4.42 -20.60 -63.68
CA LEU A 8 -4.91 -19.83 -62.47
C LEU A 8 -3.79 -19.58 -61.52
N PRO A 9 -3.76 -18.41 -60.81
CA PRO A 9 -2.79 -18.17 -59.82
C PRO A 9 -2.92 -19.15 -58.64
N VAL A 10 -1.81 -19.50 -58.01
CA VAL A 10 -1.78 -20.29 -56.75
C VAL A 10 -2.09 -19.35 -55.64
N VAL A 11 -2.97 -19.75 -54.70
CA VAL A 11 -3.31 -18.97 -53.53
C VAL A 11 -3.22 -19.81 -52.27
N ASN A 12 -2.78 -19.18 -51.19
CA ASN A 12 -2.78 -19.74 -49.87
C ASN A 12 -4.00 -19.22 -49.09
N THR A 13 -4.52 -20.03 -48.18
CA THR A 13 -5.62 -19.67 -47.29
C THR A 13 -5.11 -19.57 -45.86
N GLY A 14 -5.83 -18.83 -45.00
CA GLY A 14 -5.44 -18.64 -43.58
C GLY A 14 -4.24 -17.72 -43.44
N VAL A 15 -4.13 -16.71 -44.29
CA VAL A 15 -3.11 -15.66 -44.17
C VAL A 15 -3.58 -14.62 -43.19
N GLU A 16 -2.71 -14.27 -42.24
CA GLU A 16 -2.98 -13.30 -41.17
C GLU A 16 -1.89 -12.21 -41.16
N ILE A 17 -2.26 -10.99 -40.81
CA ILE A 17 -1.36 -9.88 -40.52
C ILE A 17 -1.57 -9.46 -39.07
N ASP A 18 -0.51 -9.45 -38.30
CA ASP A 18 -0.45 -8.84 -36.96
C ASP A 18 0.07 -7.41 -37.09
N TYR A 19 -0.65 -6.44 -36.52
CA TYR A 19 -0.28 -5.04 -36.58
C TYR A 19 -0.76 -4.28 -35.38
N CYS A 20 0.12 -3.44 -34.78
CA CYS A 20 -0.19 -2.60 -33.63
C CYS A 20 -0.26 -1.13 -34.04
N ILE A 21 -1.40 -0.50 -33.81
CA ILE A 21 -1.58 0.94 -33.96
C ILE A 21 -1.39 1.63 -32.63
N VAL A 22 -0.92 2.86 -32.64
CA VAL A 22 -0.76 3.67 -31.41
C VAL A 22 -2.12 4.24 -31.03
N THR A 23 -2.56 4.00 -29.78
CA THR A 23 -3.80 4.59 -29.24
C THR A 23 -3.75 6.11 -29.34
N GLY A 24 -4.80 6.70 -29.91
CA GLY A 24 -4.90 8.13 -30.13
C GLY A 24 -4.27 8.63 -31.42
N ASP A 25 -3.73 7.76 -32.28
CA ASP A 25 -3.39 8.12 -33.67
C ASP A 25 -4.69 8.51 -34.42
N PRO A 26 -4.80 9.73 -34.89
CA PRO A 26 -6.03 10.19 -35.57
C PRO A 26 -6.27 9.53 -36.95
N ASN A 27 -5.24 8.93 -37.52
CA ASN A 27 -5.32 8.34 -38.85
C ASN A 27 -4.49 7.04 -38.96
N PRO A 28 -4.77 6.02 -38.16
CA PRO A 28 -4.03 4.78 -38.26
C PRO A 28 -4.29 4.09 -39.59
N THR A 29 -3.23 3.55 -40.19
CA THR A 29 -3.32 2.82 -41.46
C THR A 29 -2.48 1.56 -41.43
N VAL A 30 -2.95 0.53 -42.17
CA VAL A 30 -2.24 -0.73 -42.37
C VAL A 30 -1.98 -0.91 -43.84
N ASP A 31 -0.79 -1.34 -44.20
CA ASP A 31 -0.42 -1.71 -45.56
C ASP A 31 -0.75 -3.20 -45.82
N LEU A 32 -1.88 -3.45 -46.47
CA LEU A 32 -2.36 -4.81 -46.80
C LEU A 32 -1.47 -5.52 -47.81
N THR A 33 -0.69 -4.74 -48.61
CA THR A 33 0.15 -5.32 -49.68
C THR A 33 1.33 -6.11 -49.10
N GLN A 34 1.66 -5.93 -47.82
CA GLN A 34 2.67 -6.73 -47.14
C GLN A 34 2.36 -8.24 -47.10
N ALA A 35 1.09 -8.60 -47.19
CA ALA A 35 0.64 -10.00 -47.22
C ALA A 35 0.69 -10.64 -48.60
N GLU A 36 0.94 -9.90 -49.70
CA GLU A 36 0.81 -10.41 -51.09
C GLU A 36 1.64 -11.67 -51.33
N ASN A 37 2.91 -11.68 -50.86
CA ASN A 37 3.77 -12.86 -51.00
C ASN A 37 3.32 -14.07 -50.19
N GLN A 38 2.56 -13.84 -49.09
CA GLN A 38 1.98 -14.91 -48.30
C GLN A 38 0.68 -15.42 -48.91
N ILE A 39 -0.11 -14.53 -49.53
CA ILE A 39 -1.37 -14.85 -50.20
C ILE A 39 -1.10 -15.63 -51.49
N SER A 40 -0.11 -15.22 -52.28
CA SER A 40 0.19 -15.89 -53.54
C SER A 40 1.67 -15.91 -53.88
N PRO A 41 2.26 -17.08 -54.16
CA PRO A 41 3.62 -17.20 -54.68
C PRO A 41 3.69 -16.96 -56.22
N THR A 42 2.56 -16.65 -56.88
CA THR A 42 2.50 -16.47 -58.35
C THR A 42 3.26 -15.20 -58.74
N THR A 43 4.29 -15.37 -59.58
CA THR A 43 5.09 -14.25 -60.07
C THR A 43 4.25 -13.33 -60.99
N ASN A 44 4.43 -12.00 -60.79
CA ASN A 44 3.72 -10.96 -61.54
C ASN A 44 2.19 -11.00 -61.37
N ALA A 45 1.67 -11.59 -60.30
CA ALA A 45 0.26 -11.49 -59.96
C ALA A 45 -0.09 -10.05 -59.57
N SER A 46 -1.30 -9.63 -59.84
CA SER A 46 -1.89 -8.41 -59.31
C SER A 46 -2.98 -8.74 -58.32
N PHE A 47 -3.24 -7.81 -57.37
CA PHE A 47 -4.14 -8.01 -56.26
C PHE A 47 -5.21 -6.93 -56.25
N GLU A 48 -6.46 -7.32 -56.00
CA GLU A 48 -7.59 -6.43 -55.72
C GLU A 48 -8.15 -6.77 -54.35
N TYR A 49 -8.36 -5.76 -53.50
CA TYR A 49 -8.80 -5.93 -52.13
C TYR A 49 -10.24 -5.47 -51.96
N PHE A 50 -11.03 -6.21 -51.17
CA PHE A 50 -12.43 -5.96 -50.91
C PHE A 50 -12.74 -6.05 -49.43
N LYS A 51 -13.72 -5.24 -48.96
CA LYS A 51 -14.19 -5.31 -47.57
C LYS A 51 -15.20 -6.44 -47.37
N ASP A 52 -15.79 -6.98 -48.45
CA ASP A 52 -16.83 -7.99 -48.40
C ASP A 52 -16.48 -9.24 -49.24
N LEU A 53 -16.97 -10.40 -48.80
CA LEU A 53 -16.80 -11.68 -49.49
C LEU A 53 -17.44 -11.70 -50.87
N ALA A 54 -18.44 -10.84 -51.14
CA ALA A 54 -19.06 -10.74 -52.44
C ALA A 54 -18.19 -10.01 -53.50
N GLY A 55 -17.10 -9.35 -53.06
CA GLY A 55 -16.21 -8.59 -53.97
C GLY A 55 -16.87 -7.34 -54.53
N THR A 56 -17.77 -6.73 -53.78
CA THR A 56 -18.54 -5.55 -54.26
C THR A 56 -18.05 -4.22 -53.66
N ASP A 57 -17.40 -4.24 -52.49
CA ASP A 57 -16.84 -3.05 -51.83
C ASP A 57 -15.30 -3.03 -51.96
N LEU A 58 -14.82 -2.42 -53.04
CA LEU A 58 -13.41 -2.37 -53.38
C LEU A 58 -12.63 -1.42 -52.46
N ILE A 59 -11.51 -1.87 -51.94
CA ILE A 59 -10.54 -1.06 -51.22
C ILE A 59 -9.62 -0.36 -52.22
N LEU A 60 -9.77 0.96 -52.34
CA LEU A 60 -9.06 1.76 -53.35
C LEU A 60 -7.61 2.02 -53.00
N ASP A 61 -7.30 2.08 -51.69
CA ASP A 61 -5.95 2.31 -51.18
C ASP A 61 -5.56 1.20 -50.20
N PRO A 62 -5.02 0.08 -50.66
CA PRO A 62 -4.63 -1.04 -49.82
C PRO A 62 -3.34 -0.77 -49.04
N VAL A 63 -2.53 0.24 -49.44
CA VAL A 63 -1.30 0.64 -48.72
C VAL A 63 -1.64 1.47 -47.43
N SER A 64 -2.81 2.12 -47.44
CA SER A 64 -3.25 2.99 -46.34
C SER A 64 -4.66 2.60 -45.89
N TYR A 65 -4.89 1.32 -45.60
CA TYR A 65 -6.19 0.83 -45.15
C TYR A 65 -6.44 1.25 -43.69
N PRO A 66 -7.58 1.92 -43.38
CA PRO A 66 -7.91 2.34 -42.00
C PRO A 66 -8.49 1.14 -41.24
N PRO A 67 -7.73 0.55 -40.29
CA PRO A 67 -8.20 -0.58 -39.50
C PRO A 67 -9.02 -0.15 -38.29
N VAL A 68 -9.71 -1.11 -37.66
CA VAL A 68 -10.25 -0.98 -36.29
C VAL A 68 -9.31 -1.70 -35.31
N GLY A 69 -8.85 -1.01 -34.28
CA GLY A 69 -7.93 -1.60 -33.31
C GLY A 69 -8.60 -2.59 -32.35
N ASN A 70 -7.81 -3.58 -31.86
CA ASN A 70 -8.23 -4.64 -30.93
C ASN A 70 -9.48 -5.43 -31.40
N VAL A 71 -9.63 -5.59 -32.68
CA VAL A 71 -10.74 -6.33 -33.33
C VAL A 71 -10.18 -7.17 -34.46
N LEU A 72 -10.56 -8.44 -34.51
CA LEU A 72 -10.32 -9.25 -35.69
C LEU A 72 -11.17 -8.75 -36.85
N GLN A 73 -10.54 -8.51 -37.98
CA GLN A 73 -11.18 -8.03 -39.21
C GLN A 73 -10.79 -8.93 -40.37
N SER A 74 -11.67 -9.06 -41.37
CA SER A 74 -11.35 -9.76 -42.59
C SER A 74 -11.46 -8.82 -43.78
N VAL A 75 -10.46 -8.87 -44.63
CA VAL A 75 -10.54 -8.34 -46.01
C VAL A 75 -10.40 -9.50 -46.99
N TYR A 76 -10.90 -9.32 -48.21
CA TYR A 76 -10.93 -10.36 -49.21
C TYR A 76 -10.08 -9.96 -50.38
N VAL A 77 -9.24 -10.87 -50.86
CA VAL A 77 -8.22 -10.57 -51.85
C VAL A 77 -8.46 -11.42 -53.11
N LYS A 78 -8.58 -10.78 -54.25
CA LYS A 78 -8.63 -11.43 -55.54
C LYS A 78 -7.25 -11.38 -56.18
N VAL A 79 -6.73 -12.55 -56.48
CA VAL A 79 -5.41 -12.70 -57.11
C VAL A 79 -5.60 -12.94 -58.63
N ILE A 80 -4.90 -12.13 -59.41
CA ILE A 80 -5.01 -12.16 -60.88
C ILE A 80 -3.62 -12.41 -61.46
N SER A 81 -3.48 -13.45 -62.31
CA SER A 81 -2.20 -13.73 -62.97
C SER A 81 -1.87 -12.67 -64.02
N ASP A 82 -0.64 -12.66 -64.54
CA ASP A 82 -0.16 -11.80 -65.62
C ASP A 82 -0.94 -11.99 -66.93
N GLN A 83 -1.63 -13.11 -67.05
CA GLN A 83 -2.47 -13.43 -68.18
C GLN A 83 -3.96 -13.12 -68.03
N GLY A 84 -4.30 -12.47 -66.88
CA GLY A 84 -5.65 -12.03 -66.52
C GLY A 84 -6.55 -13.13 -65.95
N CYS A 85 -6.03 -14.33 -65.64
CA CYS A 85 -6.81 -15.38 -64.97
C CYS A 85 -6.92 -15.05 -63.45
N ALA A 86 -8.15 -15.01 -62.93
CA ALA A 86 -8.41 -14.68 -61.58
C ALA A 86 -8.87 -15.88 -60.73
N ARG A 87 -8.48 -15.93 -59.47
CA ARG A 87 -9.02 -16.86 -58.49
C ARG A 87 -10.18 -16.22 -57.76
N ASP A 88 -10.99 -17.08 -57.11
CA ASP A 88 -11.99 -16.64 -56.13
C ASP A 88 -11.34 -15.89 -55.00
N LEU A 89 -12.12 -15.08 -54.30
CA LEU A 89 -11.63 -14.26 -53.18
C LEU A 89 -11.05 -15.14 -52.09
N VAL A 90 -9.88 -14.72 -51.59
CA VAL A 90 -9.18 -15.33 -50.46
C VAL A 90 -9.31 -14.40 -49.28
N GLU A 91 -9.63 -14.93 -48.09
CA GLU A 91 -9.70 -14.17 -46.87
C GLU A 91 -8.28 -13.86 -46.37
N LEU A 92 -8.04 -12.59 -46.03
CA LEU A 92 -6.91 -12.09 -45.27
C LEU A 92 -7.42 -11.62 -43.91
N VAL A 93 -6.98 -12.25 -42.82
CA VAL A 93 -7.34 -11.90 -41.45
C VAL A 93 -6.39 -10.82 -40.94
N LEU A 94 -6.95 -9.77 -40.40
CA LEU A 94 -6.20 -8.68 -39.78
C LEU A 94 -6.36 -8.76 -38.26
N ASN A 95 -5.30 -9.09 -37.56
CA ASN A 95 -5.17 -9.05 -36.10
C ASN A 95 -4.62 -7.69 -35.72
N ILE A 96 -5.49 -6.69 -35.66
CA ILE A 96 -5.07 -5.31 -35.39
C ILE A 96 -5.25 -5.02 -33.90
N GLY A 97 -4.13 -4.76 -33.23
CA GLY A 97 -4.11 -4.30 -31.83
C GLY A 97 -3.95 -2.81 -31.71
N GLU A 98 -4.25 -2.30 -30.53
CA GLU A 98 -3.86 -0.96 -30.12
C GLU A 98 -2.78 -1.06 -29.04
N THR A 99 -1.66 -0.36 -29.25
CA THR A 99 -0.68 -0.14 -28.19
C THR A 99 -1.19 0.99 -27.32
N PRO A 100 -1.57 0.73 -26.07
CA PRO A 100 -2.10 1.77 -25.20
C PRO A 100 -1.07 2.87 -24.97
N ASN A 101 -1.48 4.14 -25.07
CA ASN A 101 -0.68 5.27 -24.67
C ASN A 101 -0.94 5.55 -23.19
N ASN A 102 -0.15 4.93 -22.31
CA ASN A 102 -0.36 5.02 -20.88
C ASN A 102 0.57 6.04 -20.25
N SER A 103 -0.02 7.14 -19.80
CA SER A 103 0.64 8.14 -18.96
C SER A 103 0.18 8.08 -17.50
N PHE A 104 -0.40 6.97 -17.06
CA PHE A 104 -0.84 6.81 -15.68
C PHE A 104 0.40 6.56 -14.81
N ASP A 105 0.75 7.56 -14.02
CA ASP A 105 1.96 7.62 -13.17
C ASP A 105 1.61 8.31 -11.84
N ASP A 106 0.37 8.12 -11.37
CA ASP A 106 -0.18 8.79 -10.21
C ASP A 106 0.13 8.05 -8.91
N LEU A 107 0.11 8.78 -7.80
CA LEU A 107 0.07 8.19 -6.46
C LEU A 107 -1.38 7.77 -6.16
N VAL A 108 -1.62 6.46 -6.08
CA VAL A 108 -2.98 5.90 -5.99
C VAL A 108 -3.43 5.71 -4.54
N ALA A 109 -2.53 5.30 -3.66
CA ALA A 109 -2.85 5.08 -2.25
C ALA A 109 -1.68 5.41 -1.33
N ILE A 110 -2.02 5.83 -0.11
CA ILE A 110 -1.10 6.08 0.99
C ILE A 110 -1.65 5.34 2.20
N GLU A 111 -0.82 4.48 2.78
CA GLU A 111 -1.14 3.75 4.02
C GLU A 111 -0.06 4.03 5.06
N CYS A 112 -0.35 3.75 6.31
CA CYS A 112 0.66 3.74 7.36
C CYS A 112 1.34 2.37 7.40
N ASP A 113 2.60 2.34 7.81
CA ASP A 113 3.26 1.12 8.21
C ASP A 113 2.40 0.42 9.27
N ASP A 114 2.26 -0.89 9.19
CA ASP A 114 1.45 -1.61 10.16
C ASP A 114 2.33 -2.29 11.22
N PHE A 115 1.73 -3.00 12.16
CA PHE A 115 2.42 -3.65 13.27
C PHE A 115 2.56 -5.16 13.03
N LEU A 116 2.44 -5.59 11.77
CA LEU A 116 2.41 -7.00 11.43
C LEU A 116 3.65 -7.39 10.64
N ASP A 117 4.17 -8.57 10.90
CA ASP A 117 5.23 -9.21 10.12
C ASP A 117 4.89 -9.30 8.62
N GLN A 118 5.89 -9.59 7.80
CA GLN A 118 5.73 -9.77 6.35
C GLN A 118 4.65 -10.79 5.98
N ASP A 119 4.39 -11.80 6.80
CA ASP A 119 3.37 -12.81 6.57
C ASP A 119 1.97 -12.40 7.07
N GLY A 120 1.83 -11.20 7.64
CA GLY A 120 0.57 -10.66 8.15
C GLY A 120 0.21 -11.12 9.56
N ASN A 121 1.16 -11.72 10.28
CA ASN A 121 1.01 -12.08 11.69
C ASN A 121 1.71 -11.02 12.58
N ASP A 122 1.42 -11.04 13.86
CA ASP A 122 2.12 -10.29 14.89
C ASP A 122 2.94 -11.28 15.73
N THR A 123 4.26 -11.34 15.51
CA THR A 123 5.15 -12.23 16.24
C THR A 123 5.68 -11.52 17.49
N PRO A 124 5.34 -11.97 18.71
CA PRO A 124 5.76 -11.29 19.92
C PRO A 124 7.27 -11.09 20.04
N GLY A 125 7.68 -9.84 20.20
CA GLY A 125 9.08 -9.44 20.38
C GLY A 125 9.80 -9.01 19.10
N MET A 126 9.14 -9.06 17.96
CA MET A 126 9.55 -8.35 16.75
C MET A 126 9.03 -6.91 16.82
N ASN A 127 9.80 -5.97 16.30
CA ASN A 127 9.38 -4.58 16.15
C ASN A 127 9.18 -4.31 14.66
N ASP A 128 7.96 -4.48 14.22
CA ASP A 128 7.59 -4.45 12.81
C ASP A 128 7.07 -3.08 12.36
N ASP A 129 7.01 -2.11 13.30
CA ASP A 129 6.51 -0.74 13.07
C ASP A 129 7.35 0.06 12.05
N THR A 130 8.49 -0.46 11.60
CA THR A 130 9.43 0.24 10.73
C THR A 130 9.94 -0.61 9.57
N ASP A 131 9.30 -1.74 9.28
CA ASP A 131 9.71 -2.65 8.20
C ASP A 131 9.23 -2.18 6.82
N ASN A 132 8.36 -1.18 6.75
CA ASN A 132 7.73 -0.63 5.56
C ASN A 132 6.85 -1.68 4.84
N ILE A 133 6.12 -2.46 5.60
CA ILE A 133 5.18 -3.45 5.11
C ILE A 133 3.78 -3.10 5.62
N THR A 134 2.80 -3.08 4.71
CA THR A 134 1.41 -2.86 5.07
C THR A 134 0.46 -3.47 4.05
N ASN A 135 -0.81 -3.57 4.41
CA ASN A 135 -1.86 -3.98 3.49
C ASN A 135 -2.49 -2.78 2.79
N PHE A 136 -2.60 -2.90 1.47
CA PHE A 136 -3.35 -1.97 0.63
C PHE A 136 -4.69 -2.59 0.21
N SER A 137 -5.76 -1.83 0.36
CA SER A 137 -7.08 -2.16 -0.17
C SER A 137 -7.40 -1.23 -1.34
N LEU A 138 -6.94 -1.58 -2.55
CA LEU A 138 -7.02 -0.71 -3.70
C LEU A 138 -8.37 -0.84 -4.42
N ASP A 139 -8.92 0.28 -4.89
CA ASP A 139 -10.08 0.29 -5.78
C ASP A 139 -9.65 -0.08 -7.21
N LEU A 140 -9.66 -1.37 -7.51
CA LEU A 140 -9.28 -1.90 -8.83
C LEU A 140 -10.15 -1.29 -9.95
N THR A 141 -11.42 -0.99 -9.69
CA THR A 141 -12.30 -0.38 -10.69
C THR A 141 -11.84 1.02 -11.05
N ALA A 142 -11.48 1.82 -10.06
CA ALA A 142 -10.94 3.17 -10.27
C ALA A 142 -9.58 3.13 -10.99
N ILE A 143 -8.71 2.19 -10.63
CA ILE A 143 -7.39 2.01 -11.26
C ILE A 143 -7.56 1.63 -12.74
N ILE A 144 -8.38 0.64 -13.07
CA ILE A 144 -8.65 0.23 -14.45
C ILE A 144 -9.28 1.38 -15.24
N ALA A 145 -10.20 2.14 -14.64
CA ALA A 145 -10.79 3.30 -15.30
C ALA A 145 -9.75 4.40 -15.59
N ALA A 146 -8.77 4.61 -14.71
CA ALA A 146 -7.67 5.56 -14.90
C ALA A 146 -6.67 5.08 -15.98
N ILE A 147 -6.33 3.79 -15.99
CA ILE A 147 -5.52 3.18 -17.04
C ILE A 147 -6.23 3.26 -18.41
N ASN A 148 -7.58 3.15 -18.43
CA ASN A 148 -8.42 3.19 -19.61
C ASN A 148 -7.90 2.28 -20.75
N PRO A 149 -7.78 0.96 -20.49
CA PRO A 149 -7.25 0.03 -21.48
C PRO A 149 -8.19 -0.11 -22.68
N PRO A 150 -7.67 -0.36 -23.90
CA PRO A 150 -8.49 -0.64 -25.07
C PRO A 150 -9.42 -1.85 -24.88
N ILE A 151 -10.45 -1.95 -25.73
CA ILE A 151 -11.33 -3.13 -25.77
C ILE A 151 -10.53 -4.41 -26.13
N ASN A 152 -11.02 -5.57 -25.69
CA ASN A 152 -10.36 -6.86 -25.90
C ASN A 152 -8.91 -6.90 -25.36
N THR A 153 -8.69 -6.29 -24.19
CA THR A 153 -7.41 -6.38 -23.47
C THR A 153 -7.63 -6.80 -22.03
N GLU A 154 -6.57 -7.33 -21.42
CA GLU A 154 -6.48 -7.63 -20.00
C GLU A 154 -5.31 -6.88 -19.38
N VAL A 155 -5.45 -6.46 -18.11
CA VAL A 155 -4.42 -5.73 -17.38
C VAL A 155 -3.87 -6.62 -16.27
N PHE A 156 -2.56 -6.76 -16.23
CA PHE A 156 -1.82 -7.51 -15.23
C PHE A 156 -0.91 -6.56 -14.45
N PHE A 157 -0.73 -6.81 -13.14
CA PHE A 157 0.05 -5.98 -12.24
C PHE A 157 1.25 -6.75 -11.68
N TYR A 158 2.37 -6.04 -11.43
CA TYR A 158 3.65 -6.63 -11.06
C TYR A 158 4.41 -5.74 -10.07
N GLU A 159 5.22 -6.36 -9.22
CA GLU A 159 6.09 -5.64 -8.27
C GLU A 159 7.39 -5.15 -8.92
N SER A 160 7.83 -5.77 -10.00
CA SER A 160 9.08 -5.41 -10.68
C SER A 160 8.95 -5.32 -12.20
N THR A 161 9.82 -4.53 -12.83
CA THR A 161 9.92 -4.48 -14.30
C THR A 161 10.37 -5.81 -14.89
N SER A 162 11.15 -6.61 -14.15
CA SER A 162 11.61 -7.93 -14.57
C SER A 162 10.43 -8.90 -14.71
N ASP A 163 9.56 -8.95 -13.68
CA ASP A 163 8.38 -9.81 -13.68
C ASP A 163 7.37 -9.40 -14.76
N ARG A 164 7.14 -8.08 -14.89
CA ARG A 164 6.31 -7.52 -15.95
C ARG A 164 6.81 -7.93 -17.35
N ASN A 165 8.12 -7.81 -17.60
CA ASN A 165 8.69 -8.10 -18.91
C ASN A 165 8.68 -9.60 -19.24
N SER A 166 8.78 -10.46 -18.23
CA SER A 166 8.71 -11.93 -18.38
C SER A 166 7.32 -12.52 -18.25
N ASN A 167 6.29 -11.70 -17.99
CA ASN A 167 4.92 -12.13 -17.69
C ASN A 167 4.86 -13.19 -16.57
N SER A 168 5.66 -13.01 -15.51
CA SER A 168 5.72 -13.92 -14.38
C SER A 168 5.44 -13.19 -13.07
N ASN A 169 5.03 -13.93 -12.03
CA ASN A 169 4.80 -13.41 -10.68
C ASN A 169 3.87 -12.18 -10.65
N ASN A 170 2.79 -12.18 -11.45
CA ASN A 170 1.81 -11.12 -11.38
C ASN A 170 1.13 -11.08 -9.99
N ILE A 171 0.79 -9.89 -9.53
CA ILE A 171 0.03 -9.68 -8.31
C ILE A 171 -1.40 -10.19 -8.54
N PRO A 172 -1.85 -11.21 -7.79
CA PRO A 172 -3.12 -11.86 -8.07
C PRO A 172 -4.32 -11.04 -7.62
N ASP A 173 -4.16 -10.20 -6.58
CA ASP A 173 -5.24 -9.42 -5.98
C ASP A 173 -4.71 -8.10 -5.41
N LEU A 174 -5.06 -7.00 -6.06
CA LEU A 174 -4.75 -5.64 -5.58
C LEU A 174 -5.75 -5.13 -4.53
N THR A 175 -6.91 -5.76 -4.40
CA THR A 175 -7.91 -5.34 -3.40
C THR A 175 -7.50 -5.75 -1.98
N ASN A 176 -6.53 -6.64 -1.87
CA ASN A 176 -5.90 -7.06 -0.61
C ASN A 176 -4.42 -7.34 -0.85
N TYR A 177 -3.67 -6.28 -1.18
CA TYR A 177 -2.27 -6.39 -1.52
C TYR A 177 -1.38 -6.05 -0.32
N ARG A 178 -0.53 -6.99 0.12
CA ARG A 178 0.54 -6.77 1.09
C ARG A 178 1.87 -6.68 0.35
N ASN A 179 2.56 -5.57 0.50
CA ASN A 179 3.81 -5.35 -0.22
C ASN A 179 4.96 -6.20 0.34
N ASN A 180 5.93 -6.49 -0.52
CA ASN A 180 7.18 -7.14 -0.14
C ASN A 180 8.36 -6.22 -0.45
N PRO A 181 8.99 -5.58 0.55
CA PRO A 181 10.04 -4.58 0.34
C PRO A 181 11.29 -5.12 -0.34
N THR A 182 11.47 -6.45 -0.40
CA THR A 182 12.63 -7.06 -1.07
C THR A 182 12.48 -7.12 -2.60
N ASN A 183 11.27 -6.96 -3.12
CA ASN A 183 10.94 -7.12 -4.55
C ASN A 183 10.61 -5.79 -5.25
N ILE A 184 10.49 -4.69 -4.51
CA ILE A 184 10.00 -3.40 -5.03
C ILE A 184 11.11 -2.35 -5.16
N ASP A 185 10.98 -1.46 -6.12
CA ASP A 185 11.85 -0.31 -6.31
C ASP A 185 11.45 0.83 -5.37
N ILE A 186 12.17 0.99 -4.26
CA ILE A 186 11.82 1.94 -3.20
C ILE A 186 12.43 3.32 -3.48
N THR A 187 11.63 4.37 -3.32
CA THR A 187 12.06 5.76 -3.23
C THR A 187 11.72 6.32 -1.85
N VAL A 188 12.73 6.82 -1.13
CA VAL A 188 12.51 7.48 0.17
C VAL A 188 11.85 8.84 -0.06
N VAL A 189 10.79 9.11 0.70
CA VAL A 189 10.05 10.39 0.73
C VAL A 189 10.06 10.95 2.16
N PRO A 190 9.69 12.23 2.39
CA PRO A 190 9.81 12.84 3.73
C PRO A 190 9.09 12.09 4.85
N ASP A 191 7.96 11.47 4.57
CA ASP A 191 7.13 10.81 5.57
C ASP A 191 7.18 9.27 5.50
N GLY A 192 8.05 8.70 4.64
CA GLY A 192 8.14 7.24 4.50
C GLY A 192 8.80 6.77 3.21
N ILE A 193 8.19 5.80 2.56
CA ILE A 193 8.65 5.27 1.28
C ILE A 193 7.56 5.32 0.22
N ARG A 194 7.97 5.44 -1.03
CA ARG A 194 7.10 5.32 -2.21
C ARG A 194 7.67 4.27 -3.14
N PHE A 195 6.80 3.49 -3.78
CA PHE A 195 7.21 2.46 -4.73
C PHE A 195 6.19 2.30 -5.86
N PRO A 196 6.64 1.91 -7.07
CA PRO A 196 5.76 1.66 -8.20
C PRO A 196 5.10 0.28 -8.12
N ILE A 197 3.88 0.20 -8.59
CA ILE A 197 3.26 -1.01 -9.12
C ILE A 197 3.27 -0.89 -10.63
N TYR A 198 3.92 -1.82 -11.29
CA TYR A 198 4.00 -1.89 -12.75
C TYR A 198 2.79 -2.61 -13.30
N PHE A 199 2.31 -2.20 -14.46
CA PHE A 199 1.28 -2.94 -15.15
C PHE A 199 1.62 -3.21 -16.60
N LYS A 200 0.98 -4.23 -17.16
CA LYS A 200 1.04 -4.63 -18.54
C LYS A 200 -0.37 -4.85 -19.06
N ILE A 201 -0.66 -4.32 -20.22
CA ILE A 201 -1.92 -4.53 -20.92
C ILE A 201 -1.64 -5.47 -22.09
N LEU A 202 -2.34 -6.58 -22.12
CA LEU A 202 -2.20 -7.59 -23.15
C LEU A 202 -3.47 -7.67 -23.99
N SER A 203 -3.33 -7.80 -25.30
CA SER A 203 -4.46 -8.08 -26.19
C SER A 203 -4.97 -9.51 -26.02
N THR A 204 -6.29 -9.69 -26.03
CA THR A 204 -6.95 -11.00 -25.97
C THR A 204 -7.20 -11.62 -27.35
N ILE A 205 -6.86 -10.92 -28.43
CA ILE A 205 -7.06 -11.38 -29.82
C ILE A 205 -5.74 -11.76 -30.51
N ASN A 206 -4.70 -12.05 -29.74
CA ASN A 206 -3.42 -12.61 -30.18
C ASN A 206 -2.71 -11.79 -31.27
N ASN A 207 -2.71 -10.46 -31.13
CA ASN A 207 -2.05 -9.54 -32.04
C ASN A 207 -0.72 -8.97 -31.52
N ASP A 208 -0.17 -9.55 -30.43
CA ASP A 208 1.09 -9.20 -29.79
C ASP A 208 1.24 -7.71 -29.38
N CYS A 209 0.13 -6.94 -29.36
CA CYS A 209 0.16 -5.57 -28.93
C CYS A 209 0.11 -5.47 -27.42
N GLU A 210 1.10 -4.80 -26.86
CA GLU A 210 1.26 -4.65 -25.43
C GLU A 210 1.30 -3.18 -25.04
N GLY A 211 0.67 -2.85 -23.90
CA GLY A 211 0.84 -1.57 -23.22
C GLY A 211 1.54 -1.79 -21.89
N ILE A 212 2.38 -0.85 -21.48
CA ILE A 212 3.05 -0.89 -20.18
C ILE A 212 2.91 0.45 -19.47
N GLY A 213 2.87 0.42 -18.15
CA GLY A 213 2.85 1.62 -17.33
C GLY A 213 3.13 1.29 -15.87
N GLN A 214 2.89 2.27 -15.01
CA GLN A 214 3.06 2.15 -13.57
C GLN A 214 2.17 3.14 -12.84
N PHE A 215 1.96 2.92 -11.55
CA PHE A 215 1.42 3.86 -10.60
C PHE A 215 2.13 3.68 -9.26
N TYR A 216 1.94 4.60 -8.32
CA TYR A 216 2.68 4.56 -7.06
C TYR A 216 1.78 4.27 -5.88
N LEU A 217 2.33 3.53 -4.93
CA LEU A 217 1.86 3.37 -3.57
C LEU A 217 2.86 4.03 -2.62
N GLN A 218 2.39 4.50 -1.47
CA GLN A 218 3.23 5.10 -0.45
C GLN A 218 2.90 4.51 0.92
N ILE A 219 3.94 4.20 1.69
CA ILE A 219 3.83 3.82 3.09
C ILE A 219 4.43 4.94 3.92
N ASN A 220 3.63 5.51 4.81
CA ASN A 220 4.09 6.48 5.78
C ASN A 220 4.55 5.78 7.05
N GLN A 221 5.68 6.21 7.59
CA GLN A 221 6.18 5.67 8.84
C GLN A 221 5.30 6.07 10.02
N VAL A 222 5.13 5.15 10.97
CA VAL A 222 4.51 5.43 12.25
C VAL A 222 5.49 6.17 13.18
N PRO A 223 4.99 6.96 14.16
CA PRO A 223 5.82 7.60 15.15
C PRO A 223 6.61 6.58 15.99
N THR A 224 7.83 6.91 16.35
CA THR A 224 8.61 6.12 17.29
C THR A 224 8.27 6.49 18.74
N VAL A 225 8.35 5.53 19.65
CA VAL A 225 8.19 5.74 21.07
C VAL A 225 9.52 5.46 21.78
N ASN A 226 10.05 6.44 22.49
CA ASN A 226 11.25 6.22 23.30
C ASN A 226 10.90 5.57 24.64
N PRO A 227 11.79 4.78 25.23
CA PRO A 227 11.56 4.15 26.52
C PRO A 227 11.26 5.19 27.61
N TYR A 228 10.23 4.94 28.39
CA TYR A 228 9.80 5.73 29.55
C TYR A 228 9.49 4.78 30.72
N GLY A 229 9.22 5.32 31.90
CA GLY A 229 9.02 4.52 33.11
C GLY A 229 7.67 4.77 33.75
N ASP A 230 7.36 3.94 34.76
CA ASP A 230 6.17 4.09 35.56
C ASP A 230 6.19 5.37 36.37
N LEU A 231 5.02 5.89 36.70
CA LEU A 231 4.85 6.99 37.65
C LEU A 231 4.51 6.41 39.02
N ILE A 232 5.39 6.67 39.99
CA ILE A 232 5.29 6.12 41.33
C ILE A 232 5.10 7.26 42.33
N LEU A 233 3.99 7.25 43.07
CA LEU A 233 3.68 8.17 44.13
C LEU A 233 3.39 7.41 45.45
N CYS A 234 3.46 8.10 46.56
CA CYS A 234 2.93 7.58 47.81
C CYS A 234 1.46 7.99 47.94
N ASP A 235 0.66 7.16 48.58
CA ASP A 235 -0.67 7.50 49.00
C ASP A 235 -0.63 8.82 49.84
N ASP A 236 -1.64 9.64 49.68
CA ASP A 236 -1.74 10.93 50.35
C ASP A 236 -3.12 11.09 50.99
N GLY A 237 -3.37 12.20 51.59
CA GLY A 237 -4.64 12.46 52.24
C GLY A 237 -5.47 13.52 51.54
N ASP A 238 -5.18 13.83 50.30
CA ASP A 238 -5.85 14.90 49.56
C ASP A 238 -7.32 14.60 49.29
N ASP A 239 -7.69 13.31 49.21
CA ASP A 239 -9.09 12.85 49.16
C ASP A 239 -9.71 12.56 50.53
N GLY A 240 -8.93 12.68 51.63
CA GLY A 240 -9.33 12.44 53.00
C GLY A 240 -9.08 11.02 53.53
N ASP A 241 -8.46 10.14 52.74
CA ASP A 241 -8.06 8.80 53.14
C ASP A 241 -6.58 8.53 52.73
N PHE A 242 -5.76 8.15 53.70
CA PHE A 242 -4.31 7.96 53.56
C PHE A 242 -3.90 6.53 53.16
N VAL A 243 -4.88 5.63 52.92
CA VAL A 243 -4.60 4.21 52.72
C VAL A 243 -5.52 3.58 51.67
N ASN A 244 -6.18 4.41 50.86
CA ASN A 244 -7.12 3.92 49.85
C ASN A 244 -6.47 3.63 48.50
N GLY A 245 -5.19 3.96 48.27
CA GLY A 245 -4.45 3.75 47.04
C GLY A 245 -4.84 4.70 45.91
N ILE A 246 -5.45 5.86 46.24
CA ILE A 246 -5.84 6.90 45.28
C ILE A 246 -4.99 8.16 45.50
N VAL A 247 -4.48 8.72 44.40
CA VAL A 247 -3.70 9.98 44.37
C VAL A 247 -4.24 10.86 43.26
N GLN A 248 -4.47 12.14 43.53
CA GLN A 248 -5.09 13.09 42.59
C GLN A 248 -4.10 13.88 41.75
N THR A 249 -2.80 13.62 41.85
CA THR A 249 -1.75 14.52 41.37
C THR A 249 -0.75 13.86 40.42
N PHE A 250 -1.13 12.77 39.71
CA PHE A 250 -0.27 12.20 38.71
C PHE A 250 -0.09 13.17 37.52
N ASP A 251 1.16 13.50 37.19
CA ASP A 251 1.51 14.30 36.02
C ASP A 251 1.88 13.40 34.84
N LEU A 252 0.88 13.03 34.03
CA LEU A 252 1.08 12.24 32.83
C LEU A 252 1.85 13.04 31.77
N GLU A 253 1.69 14.36 31.71
CA GLU A 253 2.38 15.23 30.75
C GLU A 253 3.90 15.18 30.91
N SER A 254 4.40 14.89 32.12
CA SER A 254 5.82 14.71 32.36
C SER A 254 6.47 13.62 31.52
N GLN A 255 5.68 12.61 31.05
CA GLN A 255 6.14 11.55 30.17
C GLN A 255 6.21 11.99 28.70
N THR A 256 5.42 12.98 28.27
CA THR A 256 5.33 13.41 26.87
C THR A 256 6.69 13.70 26.23
N PRO A 257 7.60 14.52 26.80
CA PRO A 257 8.90 14.79 26.18
C PRO A 257 9.83 13.57 26.17
N ILE A 258 9.66 12.64 27.11
CA ILE A 258 10.43 11.39 27.16
C ILE A 258 9.96 10.47 26.04
N ILE A 259 8.65 10.29 25.90
CA ILE A 259 8.01 9.49 24.86
C ILE A 259 8.40 9.98 23.45
N LEU A 260 8.32 11.29 23.22
CA LEU A 260 8.67 11.89 21.92
C LEU A 260 10.17 11.86 21.63
N GLY A 261 11.02 11.95 22.64
CA GLY A 261 12.47 12.01 22.44
C GLY A 261 12.89 13.17 21.54
N THR A 262 13.40 12.86 20.34
CA THR A 262 13.83 13.86 19.34
C THR A 262 12.75 14.28 18.35
N GLN A 263 11.56 13.69 18.41
CA GLN A 263 10.43 14.06 17.55
C GLN A 263 9.90 15.45 17.93
N ASP A 264 9.60 16.28 16.91
CA ASP A 264 9.12 17.64 17.13
C ASP A 264 7.68 17.64 17.68
N PRO A 265 7.43 18.17 18.89
CA PRO A 265 6.10 18.20 19.49
C PRO A 265 5.07 19.03 18.73
N LEU A 266 5.47 19.80 17.72
CA LEU A 266 4.53 20.49 16.82
C LEU A 266 3.95 19.53 15.78
N ASN A 267 4.70 18.48 15.44
CA ASN A 267 4.31 17.51 14.41
C ASN A 267 3.72 16.23 15.00
N PHE A 268 3.87 16.00 16.29
CA PHE A 268 3.42 14.79 16.96
C PHE A 268 2.59 15.11 18.20
N THR A 269 1.51 14.36 18.38
CA THR A 269 0.62 14.46 19.56
C THR A 269 0.71 13.17 20.36
N VAL A 270 0.96 13.29 21.66
CA VAL A 270 0.84 12.19 22.63
C VAL A 270 -0.51 12.29 23.32
N SER A 271 -1.24 11.21 23.38
CA SER A 271 -2.48 11.08 24.12
C SER A 271 -2.45 9.85 25.02
N TYR A 272 -3.15 9.95 26.16
CA TYR A 272 -3.21 8.94 27.19
C TYR A 272 -4.62 8.37 27.29
N HIS A 273 -4.75 7.07 27.49
CA HIS A 273 -6.02 6.35 27.44
C HIS A 273 -6.12 5.32 28.56
N LEU A 274 -7.35 4.98 28.94
CA LEU A 274 -7.61 3.98 29.98
C LEU A 274 -7.63 2.54 29.48
N THR A 275 -7.80 2.37 28.17
CA THR A 275 -7.83 1.04 27.53
C THR A 275 -7.00 1.04 26.27
N ASP A 276 -6.47 -0.12 25.91
CA ASP A 276 -5.76 -0.33 24.64
C ASP A 276 -6.66 -0.03 23.44
N LEU A 277 -7.94 -0.41 23.50
CA LEU A 277 -8.91 -0.14 22.42
C LEU A 277 -9.15 1.37 22.22
N ASP A 278 -9.18 2.16 23.31
CA ASP A 278 -9.28 3.62 23.19
C ASP A 278 -8.00 4.22 22.59
N ALA A 279 -6.83 3.72 22.98
CA ALA A 279 -5.56 4.14 22.38
C ALA A 279 -5.49 3.78 20.90
N LEU A 280 -5.92 2.56 20.51
CA LEU A 280 -5.98 2.12 19.12
C LEU A 280 -6.91 3.01 18.27
N SER A 281 -8.10 3.32 18.78
CA SER A 281 -9.07 4.14 18.06
C SER A 281 -8.83 5.65 18.17
N GLY A 282 -8.00 6.10 19.13
CA GLY A 282 -7.84 7.51 19.51
C GLY A 282 -9.07 8.09 20.22
N ALA A 283 -9.98 7.23 20.70
CA ALA A 283 -11.17 7.64 21.42
C ALA A 283 -10.90 7.89 22.89
N ASN A 284 -11.79 8.65 23.55
CA ASN A 284 -11.81 8.87 25.01
C ASN A 284 -10.44 9.20 25.62
N PRO A 285 -9.66 10.16 25.09
CA PRO A 285 -8.37 10.51 25.70
C PRO A 285 -8.58 11.12 27.09
N ILE A 286 -7.64 10.86 27.98
CA ILE A 286 -7.59 11.51 29.30
C ILE A 286 -7.34 13.00 29.11
N MET A 287 -8.26 13.85 29.58
CA MET A 287 -8.21 15.30 29.33
C MET A 287 -7.40 16.07 30.36
N ASN A 288 -7.37 15.61 31.63
CA ASN A 288 -6.61 16.25 32.72
C ASN A 288 -5.32 15.49 32.94
N THR A 289 -4.32 15.75 32.12
CA THR A 289 -3.08 14.98 32.08
C THR A 289 -2.03 15.48 33.03
N SER A 290 -2.08 16.75 33.48
CA SER A 290 -1.14 17.33 34.40
C SER A 290 -1.49 17.12 35.91
N MET A 291 -2.76 16.73 36.15
CA MET A 291 -3.26 16.41 37.51
C MET A 291 -4.30 15.29 37.36
N TYR A 292 -3.82 14.10 37.08
CA TYR A 292 -4.69 12.95 36.89
C TYR A 292 -4.89 12.19 38.19
N GLU A 293 -6.13 11.88 38.54
CA GLU A 293 -6.52 11.02 39.64
C GLU A 293 -6.65 9.57 39.13
N ASN A 294 -5.90 8.65 39.77
CA ASN A 294 -6.05 7.23 39.38
C ASN A 294 -7.43 6.71 39.80
N THR A 295 -8.08 6.00 38.88
CA THR A 295 -9.42 5.43 39.09
C THR A 295 -9.41 4.00 39.61
N THR A 296 -8.24 3.36 39.55
CA THR A 296 -8.00 2.01 40.10
C THR A 296 -6.98 2.10 41.22
N PRO A 297 -7.32 1.66 42.44
CA PRO A 297 -6.43 1.75 43.60
C PRO A 297 -5.11 1.00 43.43
N ASN A 298 -4.03 1.56 43.94
CA ASN A 298 -2.68 1.01 44.01
C ASN A 298 -1.94 0.81 42.69
N LEU A 299 -2.62 0.33 41.64
CA LEU A 299 -2.00 0.04 40.33
C LEU A 299 -3.00 0.31 39.20
N GLN A 300 -2.64 1.21 38.30
CA GLN A 300 -3.44 1.48 37.09
C GLN A 300 -2.56 1.62 35.87
N THR A 301 -2.86 0.86 34.82
CA THR A 301 -2.16 0.98 33.54
C THR A 301 -2.74 2.13 32.72
N ILE A 302 -1.86 2.94 32.13
CA ILE A 302 -2.18 4.01 31.17
C ILE A 302 -1.60 3.64 29.81
N TYR A 303 -2.45 3.59 28.79
CA TYR A 303 -2.08 3.31 27.41
C TYR A 303 -1.73 4.60 26.70
N VAL A 304 -0.67 4.55 25.89
CA VAL A 304 -0.13 5.72 25.20
C VAL A 304 -0.38 5.59 23.70
N ARG A 305 -0.82 6.68 23.08
CA ARG A 305 -0.88 6.83 21.63
C ARG A 305 -0.04 8.01 21.20
N VAL A 306 0.85 7.82 20.24
CA VAL A 306 1.57 8.91 19.56
C VAL A 306 1.07 9.00 18.13
N THR A 307 0.65 10.19 17.69
CA THR A 307 0.09 10.42 16.36
C THR A 307 0.93 11.46 15.62
N ASN A 308 1.31 11.17 14.38
CA ASN A 308 1.86 12.17 13.46
C ASN A 308 0.71 13.04 12.93
N ASN A 309 0.75 14.33 13.21
CA ASN A 309 -0.32 15.28 12.88
C ASN A 309 -0.45 15.55 11.36
N THR A 310 0.59 15.24 10.58
CA THR A 310 0.60 15.46 9.13
C THR A 310 0.03 14.26 8.39
N THR A 311 0.46 13.05 8.76
CA THR A 311 0.09 11.82 8.05
C THR A 311 -1.12 11.12 8.68
N GLY A 312 -1.39 11.36 9.96
CA GLY A 312 -2.37 10.63 10.75
C GLY A 312 -1.89 9.27 11.25
N CYS A 313 -0.70 8.83 10.84
CA CYS A 313 -0.12 7.57 11.31
C CYS A 313 0.18 7.63 12.80
N PHE A 314 0.02 6.51 13.49
CA PHE A 314 0.16 6.46 14.93
C PHE A 314 0.78 5.15 15.40
N THR A 315 1.33 5.16 16.63
CA THR A 315 1.66 3.96 17.39
C THR A 315 0.92 3.97 18.72
N ASN A 316 0.46 2.81 19.20
CA ASN A 316 -0.30 2.66 20.45
C ASN A 316 0.11 1.41 21.24
N HIS A 317 1.11 0.66 20.82
CA HIS A 317 1.56 -0.60 21.45
C HIS A 317 2.42 -0.36 22.67
N THR A 318 2.05 0.63 23.53
CA THR A 318 2.86 0.98 24.68
C THR A 318 2.01 1.51 25.83
N SER A 319 2.44 1.23 27.05
CA SER A 319 1.76 1.63 28.27
C SER A 319 2.76 1.80 29.41
N PHE A 320 2.35 2.47 30.50
CA PHE A 320 3.05 2.54 31.76
C PHE A 320 2.07 2.44 32.92
N ASP A 321 2.59 2.13 34.08
CA ASP A 321 1.77 1.99 35.27
C ASP A 321 1.86 3.23 36.16
N LEU A 322 0.71 3.58 36.73
CA LEU A 322 0.61 4.47 37.92
C LEU A 322 0.64 3.58 39.13
N ILE A 323 1.64 3.77 39.97
CA ILE A 323 1.85 2.95 41.18
C ILE A 323 1.68 3.84 42.40
N VAL A 324 0.73 3.49 43.26
CA VAL A 324 0.53 4.18 44.57
C VAL A 324 1.04 3.28 45.68
N ASN A 325 2.12 3.69 46.30
CA ASN A 325 2.68 3.02 47.47
C ASN A 325 1.96 3.47 48.76
N PRO A 326 1.57 2.52 49.65
CA PRO A 326 0.95 2.88 50.90
C PRO A 326 1.90 3.67 51.80
N LEU A 327 1.37 4.61 52.57
CA LEU A 327 2.15 5.28 53.57
C LEU A 327 2.58 4.33 54.72
N PRO A 328 3.75 4.53 55.28
CA PRO A 328 4.16 3.79 56.47
C PRO A 328 3.19 4.03 57.64
N ILE A 329 2.73 2.97 58.24
CA ILE A 329 1.89 3.05 59.42
C ILE A 329 2.79 3.09 60.65
N ALA A 330 2.69 4.17 61.38
CA ALA A 330 3.36 4.24 62.69
C ALA A 330 2.64 3.30 63.68
N ASN A 331 3.36 2.35 64.23
CA ASN A 331 2.83 1.53 65.31
C ASN A 331 2.67 2.39 66.56
N PHE A 332 1.62 2.10 67.30
CA PHE A 332 1.48 2.69 68.65
C PHE A 332 2.64 2.22 69.54
N VAL A 333 3.28 3.15 70.13
CA VAL A 333 4.35 2.87 71.11
C VAL A 333 3.81 3.21 72.46
N ASP A 334 3.93 2.30 73.43
CA ASP A 334 3.57 2.53 74.77
C ASP A 334 4.44 3.63 75.39
N ASP A 335 3.88 4.39 76.35
CA ASP A 335 4.62 5.41 77.09
C ASP A 335 5.85 4.78 77.74
N LEU A 336 6.98 5.46 77.57
CA LEU A 336 8.22 5.03 78.23
C LEU A 336 8.24 5.60 79.66
N GLU A 337 8.15 4.75 80.66
CA GLU A 337 8.21 5.09 82.01
C GLU A 337 9.59 4.70 82.62
N VAL A 338 10.27 5.68 83.19
CA VAL A 338 11.50 5.43 83.94
C VAL A 338 11.42 6.16 85.27
N CYS A 339 12.06 5.58 86.23
CA CYS A 339 12.20 6.30 87.52
C CYS A 339 13.18 7.47 87.37
N ASP A 340 12.91 8.55 88.11
CA ASP A 340 13.87 9.62 88.33
C ASP A 340 15.20 9.02 88.82
N ASP A 341 16.29 9.51 88.24
CA ASP A 341 17.63 9.03 88.63
C ASP A 341 18.47 10.17 89.18
N ASN A 342 19.65 9.88 89.68
CA ASN A 342 20.55 10.86 90.27
C ASN A 342 21.71 11.26 89.38
N THR A 343 21.63 10.98 88.08
CA THR A 343 22.69 11.22 87.06
C THR A 343 22.93 12.72 86.83
N ASP A 344 21.95 13.57 87.06
CA ASP A 344 22.02 15.02 86.95
C ASP A 344 22.28 15.71 88.35
N GLY A 345 22.41 14.91 89.43
CA GLY A 345 22.68 15.40 90.82
C GLY A 345 21.44 15.58 91.69
N SER A 346 20.24 15.20 91.26
CA SER A 346 18.99 15.24 92.04
C SER A 346 18.09 14.04 91.66
N ALA A 347 17.65 13.28 92.70
CA ALA A 347 16.77 12.10 92.51
C ALA A 347 15.26 12.41 92.66
N GLN A 348 14.86 13.68 92.64
CA GLN A 348 13.45 14.10 92.81
C GLN A 348 13.08 15.33 92.00
N ASN A 349 13.68 15.53 90.82
CA ASN A 349 13.40 16.65 89.95
C ASN A 349 12.61 16.32 88.69
N GLY A 350 12.27 15.06 88.47
CA GLY A 350 11.49 14.58 87.31
C GLY A 350 12.27 14.46 85.99
N PHE A 351 13.61 14.41 86.05
CA PHE A 351 14.49 14.24 84.92
C PHE A 351 15.19 12.88 84.97
N SER A 352 15.29 12.24 83.87
CA SER A 352 16.07 11.02 83.66
C SER A 352 16.83 11.07 82.35
N GLN A 353 18.09 10.58 82.37
CA GLN A 353 18.93 10.43 81.17
C GLN A 353 18.90 8.99 80.60
N SER A 354 18.05 8.13 81.17
CA SER A 354 18.03 6.68 80.79
C SER A 354 16.89 6.26 79.90
N PHE A 355 16.23 7.18 79.24
CA PHE A 355 15.29 6.79 78.15
C PHE A 355 16.03 6.18 76.98
N ASP A 356 15.70 4.96 76.61
CA ASP A 356 16.13 4.30 75.38
C ASP A 356 15.05 4.48 74.29
N LEU A 357 15.40 5.24 73.26
CA LEU A 357 14.50 5.60 72.16
C LEU A 357 14.78 4.78 70.87
N GLU A 358 15.68 3.78 70.91
CA GLU A 358 16.02 2.93 69.76
C GLU A 358 15.17 1.65 69.71
#